data_ffe99c57c9fba19e5108d6dd250afcff
#
_entry.id   ffe99c57c9fba19e5108d6dd250afcff
#
_cell.length_a   1.000
_cell.length_b   1.000
_cell.length_c   1.000
_cell.angle_alpha   90.00
_cell.angle_beta   90.00
_cell.angle_gamma   90.00
#
_symmetry.space_group_name_H-M   'P 1'
#
loop_
_entity.id
_entity.type
_entity.pdbx_description
1 polymer ?
#
loop_
_entity_poly.entity_id
_entity_poly.type
_entity_poly.pdbx_seq_one_letter_code
_entity_poly.pdbx_strand_id
1 'polypeptide(L)'
;MSGTAVVTGLGITAPNGLGTEEFWKATLAGESGLGPVTRFDASGYPSRVAGEVPGYVAEEHLPSRLIPQTDHMTRLALTAADWALADAGMDPAALPEYGVGCVTSASGGAVEFGQRELQNLWSKGKEYVSAYQSFAWFYAVNTGQISIRNKLRGPSGVLLTEQAGGIDSIGQARRYIRKGFPAAISGGVDAPLCPWGWVPQIASGLMSTVHDPARAYLPFSSDAAGYVPGEGGAILLIEDAESARERGAPLLYGEIAGYAATLDPAPNSGRPPGLRRAAESALADAGVSPGDVDVVFADASGDPGLDRAESAALAGIFGPGGVPVTAPKSMTGRLLAGGAALDVATALLALRDGVIPPTVNVTAAAPDHPIDLVTEAREAPLRTALVLARGYGGFNSALVVRRP
;
A
#
# COMPACT_ATOMS: atom_id res chain seq x y z
N MET A 1 -24.12 18.25 -5.32
CA MET A 1 -23.74 17.02 -6.08
C MET A 1 -22.58 16.40 -5.33
N SER A 2 -22.50 15.08 -5.15
CA SER A 2 -21.34 14.48 -4.50
C SER A 2 -20.19 14.50 -5.50
N GLY A 3 -19.02 15.03 -5.13
CA GLY A 3 -17.83 15.10 -5.98
C GLY A 3 -17.35 13.72 -6.41
N THR A 4 -16.79 13.62 -7.61
CA THR A 4 -16.14 12.41 -8.13
C THR A 4 -14.67 12.47 -7.78
N ALA A 5 -14.21 11.49 -7.00
CA ALA A 5 -12.81 11.42 -6.57
C ALA A 5 -11.92 10.80 -7.65
N VAL A 6 -10.97 11.56 -8.18
CA VAL A 6 -10.01 11.11 -9.19
C VAL A 6 -8.58 11.24 -8.65
N VAL A 7 -7.70 10.35 -9.09
CA VAL A 7 -6.26 10.42 -8.77
C VAL A 7 -5.55 11.19 -9.87
N THR A 8 -4.84 12.24 -9.48
CA THR A 8 -4.12 13.14 -10.40
C THR A 8 -2.63 13.10 -10.24
N GLY A 9 -2.12 12.53 -9.12
CA GLY A 9 -0.70 12.39 -8.90
C GLY A 9 -0.35 11.16 -8.08
N LEU A 10 0.78 10.56 -8.40
CA LEU A 10 1.37 9.39 -7.75
C LEU A 10 2.81 9.67 -7.33
N GLY A 11 3.14 9.26 -6.11
CA GLY A 11 4.53 9.21 -5.64
C GLY A 11 4.79 7.86 -5.00
N ILE A 12 5.76 7.12 -5.54
CA ILE A 12 6.02 5.72 -5.18
C ILE A 12 7.45 5.57 -4.64
N THR A 13 7.56 4.89 -3.50
CA THR A 13 8.82 4.38 -2.97
C THR A 13 8.66 2.88 -2.76
N ALA A 14 9.32 2.06 -3.55
CA ALA A 14 9.12 0.61 -3.52
C ALA A 14 10.45 -0.16 -3.69
N PRO A 15 10.53 -1.40 -3.21
CA PRO A 15 11.74 -2.21 -3.28
C PRO A 15 12.26 -2.49 -4.68
N ASN A 16 11.41 -2.52 -5.69
CA ASN A 16 11.81 -2.72 -7.08
C ASN A 16 11.86 -1.44 -7.91
N GLY A 17 11.76 -0.25 -7.29
CA GLY A 17 11.92 1.01 -8.00
C GLY A 17 11.64 2.24 -7.13
N LEU A 18 12.49 3.25 -7.27
CA LEU A 18 12.37 4.53 -6.58
C LEU A 18 11.83 5.58 -7.55
N GLY A 19 10.58 5.99 -7.35
CA GLY A 19 9.81 6.84 -8.26
C GLY A 19 8.82 6.02 -9.11
N THR A 20 7.77 6.69 -9.61
CA THR A 20 6.62 6.06 -10.28
C THR A 20 7.02 5.32 -11.55
N GLU A 21 7.80 5.94 -12.43
CA GLU A 21 8.16 5.34 -13.72
C GLU A 21 9.18 4.20 -13.58
N GLU A 22 10.19 4.34 -12.70
CA GLU A 22 11.16 3.28 -12.42
C GLU A 22 10.50 2.06 -11.79
N PHE A 23 9.63 2.28 -10.82
CA PHE A 23 8.81 1.22 -10.22
C PHE A 23 7.96 0.50 -11.27
N TRP A 24 7.26 1.26 -12.12
CA TRP A 24 6.35 0.68 -13.11
C TRP A 24 7.10 -0.13 -14.17
N LYS A 25 8.22 0.39 -14.66
CA LYS A 25 9.09 -0.31 -15.61
C LYS A 25 9.60 -1.64 -15.03
N ALA A 26 10.14 -1.62 -13.81
CA ALA A 26 10.63 -2.82 -13.14
C ALA A 26 9.49 -3.83 -12.88
N THR A 27 8.31 -3.34 -12.50
CA THR A 27 7.12 -4.16 -12.26
C THR A 27 6.66 -4.87 -13.52
N LEU A 28 6.60 -4.20 -14.67
CA LEU A 28 6.25 -4.84 -15.94
C LEU A 28 7.31 -5.83 -16.43
N ALA A 29 8.59 -5.56 -16.14
CA ALA A 29 9.68 -6.46 -16.46
C ALA A 29 9.76 -7.69 -15.52
N GLY A 30 8.95 -7.74 -14.46
CA GLY A 30 8.99 -8.80 -13.45
C GLY A 30 10.23 -8.76 -12.56
N GLU A 31 10.86 -7.60 -12.42
CA GLU A 31 12.06 -7.42 -11.62
C GLU A 31 11.71 -7.40 -10.12
N SER A 32 12.28 -8.35 -9.37
CA SER A 32 12.06 -8.48 -7.93
C SER A 32 13.03 -7.61 -7.14
N GLY A 33 12.50 -6.85 -6.17
CA GLY A 33 13.28 -6.10 -5.18
C GLY A 33 13.50 -6.89 -3.87
N LEU A 34 13.17 -8.19 -3.85
CA LEU A 34 13.41 -9.03 -2.68
C LEU A 34 14.87 -9.46 -2.60
N GLY A 35 15.44 -9.36 -1.42
CA GLY A 35 16.83 -9.74 -1.16
C GLY A 35 17.08 -10.06 0.31
N PRO A 36 18.31 -10.48 0.64
CA PRO A 36 18.72 -10.60 2.04
C PRO A 36 18.59 -9.26 2.77
N VAL A 37 18.12 -9.28 4.02
CA VAL A 37 18.05 -8.08 4.86
C VAL A 37 19.44 -7.49 5.04
N THR A 38 19.59 -6.18 4.76
CA THR A 38 20.86 -5.45 4.93
C THR A 38 20.78 -4.36 6.00
N ARG A 39 19.60 -3.91 6.38
CA ARG A 39 19.40 -2.82 7.34
C ARG A 39 19.79 -3.17 8.79
N PHE A 40 19.82 -4.45 9.12
CA PHE A 40 20.28 -4.97 10.42
C PHE A 40 20.79 -6.40 10.28
N ASP A 41 21.52 -6.90 11.29
CA ASP A 41 21.94 -8.29 11.29
C ASP A 41 20.75 -9.23 11.54
N ALA A 42 20.27 -9.87 10.48
CA ALA A 42 19.18 -10.83 10.51
C ALA A 42 19.64 -12.29 10.71
N SER A 43 20.94 -12.56 10.92
CA SER A 43 21.50 -13.92 10.99
C SER A 43 20.92 -14.78 12.12
N GLY A 44 20.50 -14.13 13.22
CA GLY A 44 19.88 -14.78 14.37
C GLY A 44 18.37 -15.02 14.25
N TYR A 45 17.72 -14.57 13.16
CA TYR A 45 16.28 -14.71 12.97
C TYR A 45 15.93 -15.81 11.98
N PRO A 46 14.73 -16.44 12.10
CA PRO A 46 14.29 -17.48 11.17
C PRO A 46 14.01 -16.93 9.77
N SER A 47 13.56 -15.67 9.66
CA SER A 47 13.28 -14.97 8.39
C SER A 47 14.40 -13.98 8.10
N ARG A 48 14.92 -13.96 6.87
CA ARG A 48 16.12 -13.19 6.50
C ARG A 48 16.01 -12.48 5.14
N VAL A 49 14.83 -12.52 4.51
CA VAL A 49 14.55 -11.89 3.22
C VAL A 49 13.59 -10.74 3.44
N ALA A 50 13.84 -9.61 2.77
CA ALA A 50 12.98 -8.44 2.78
C ALA A 50 12.98 -7.73 1.43
N GLY A 51 11.99 -6.85 1.23
CA GLY A 51 12.00 -5.86 0.18
C GLY A 51 12.51 -4.52 0.74
N GLU A 52 13.73 -4.12 0.42
CA GLU A 52 14.33 -2.84 0.82
C GLU A 52 14.26 -1.84 -0.32
N VAL A 53 13.94 -0.57 -0.04
CA VAL A 53 13.93 0.49 -1.07
C VAL A 53 15.36 0.79 -1.52
N PRO A 54 15.70 0.57 -2.81
CA PRO A 54 17.07 0.67 -3.28
C PRO A 54 17.53 2.12 -3.43
N GLY A 55 18.77 2.42 -3.07
CA GLY A 55 19.45 3.67 -3.42
C GLY A 55 18.84 4.95 -2.85
N TYR A 56 17.94 4.88 -1.89
CA TYR A 56 17.33 6.07 -1.29
C TYR A 56 18.30 6.82 -0.38
N VAL A 57 18.63 8.05 -0.78
CA VAL A 57 19.46 8.98 -0.01
C VAL A 57 18.59 10.17 0.40
N ALA A 58 18.22 10.24 1.68
CA ALA A 58 17.25 11.23 2.17
C ALA A 58 17.69 12.68 1.94
N GLU A 59 19.00 12.94 1.99
CA GLU A 59 19.62 14.27 1.79
C GLU A 59 19.44 14.81 0.38
N GLU A 60 19.20 13.95 -0.61
CA GLU A 60 18.94 14.34 -2.00
C GLU A 60 17.49 14.79 -2.21
N HIS A 61 16.59 14.40 -1.33
CA HIS A 61 15.14 14.63 -1.45
C HIS A 61 14.58 15.60 -0.42
N LEU A 62 15.21 15.67 0.77
CA LEU A 62 14.67 16.40 1.90
C LEU A 62 15.66 17.44 2.44
N PRO A 63 15.18 18.60 2.94
CA PRO A 63 16.02 19.55 3.64
C PRO A 63 16.72 18.92 4.85
N SER A 64 18.02 19.20 5.04
CA SER A 64 18.86 18.61 6.09
C SER A 64 18.27 18.76 7.50
N ARG A 65 17.50 19.83 7.75
CA ARG A 65 16.82 20.05 9.05
C ARG A 65 15.78 18.98 9.40
N LEU A 66 15.23 18.27 8.40
CA LEU A 66 14.22 17.21 8.62
C LEU A 66 14.86 15.87 8.98
N ILE A 67 16.11 15.63 8.58
CA ILE A 67 16.77 14.35 8.77
C ILE A 67 16.85 13.91 10.25
N PRO A 68 17.31 14.76 11.19
CA PRO A 68 17.45 14.34 12.61
C PRO A 68 16.10 14.15 13.32
N GLN A 69 15.00 14.67 12.79
CA GLN A 69 13.68 14.64 13.40
C GLN A 69 12.70 13.67 12.75
N THR A 70 13.15 12.89 11.77
CA THR A 70 12.32 11.94 11.03
C THR A 70 12.94 10.54 11.01
N ASP A 71 12.07 9.55 11.03
CA ASP A 71 12.41 8.15 10.77
C ASP A 71 12.58 7.92 9.26
N HIS A 72 13.19 6.81 8.89
CA HIS A 72 13.29 6.39 7.50
C HIS A 72 11.91 6.29 6.82
N MET A 73 10.92 5.69 7.49
CA MET A 73 9.52 5.64 7.05
C MET A 73 8.98 7.02 6.68
N THR A 74 9.19 8.00 7.56
CA THR A 74 8.68 9.37 7.36
C THR A 74 9.40 10.06 6.20
N ARG A 75 10.70 9.80 6.02
CA ARG A 75 11.47 10.36 4.89
C ARG A 75 10.96 9.83 3.56
N LEU A 76 10.73 8.52 3.45
CA LEU A 76 10.10 7.90 2.27
C LEU A 76 8.71 8.50 2.00
N ALA A 77 7.88 8.66 3.04
CA ALA A 77 6.54 9.22 2.92
C ALA A 77 6.53 10.69 2.47
N LEU A 78 7.45 11.52 2.99
CA LEU A 78 7.60 12.92 2.59
C LEU A 78 8.04 13.04 1.14
N THR A 79 9.01 12.23 0.73
CA THR A 79 9.49 12.18 -0.65
C THR A 79 8.37 11.74 -1.61
N ALA A 80 7.64 10.68 -1.27
CA ALA A 80 6.51 10.24 -2.06
C ALA A 80 5.40 11.31 -2.16
N ALA A 81 5.14 12.06 -1.08
CA ALA A 81 4.16 13.15 -1.10
C ALA A 81 4.59 14.32 -1.99
N ASP A 82 5.86 14.70 -1.94
CA ASP A 82 6.41 15.74 -2.81
C ASP A 82 6.32 15.31 -4.29
N TRP A 83 6.61 14.03 -4.60
CA TRP A 83 6.48 13.50 -5.95
C TRP A 83 5.04 13.44 -6.44
N ALA A 84 4.09 13.03 -5.59
CA ALA A 84 2.67 13.02 -5.96
C ALA A 84 2.14 14.42 -6.29
N LEU A 85 2.56 15.44 -5.52
CA LEU A 85 2.22 16.84 -5.80
C LEU A 85 2.85 17.34 -7.09
N ALA A 86 4.12 17.01 -7.33
CA ALA A 86 4.84 17.39 -8.54
C ALA A 86 4.24 16.71 -9.79
N ASP A 87 3.92 15.43 -9.71
CA ASP A 87 3.28 14.65 -10.77
C ASP A 87 1.91 15.23 -11.17
N ALA A 88 1.13 15.65 -10.16
CA ALA A 88 -0.15 16.32 -10.40
C ALA A 88 -0.01 17.78 -10.87
N GLY A 89 1.20 18.37 -10.84
CA GLY A 89 1.37 19.80 -11.06
C GLY A 89 0.59 20.66 -10.06
N MET A 90 0.48 20.19 -8.79
CA MET A 90 -0.34 20.82 -7.77
C MET A 90 0.52 21.60 -6.76
N ASP A 91 0.21 22.88 -6.61
CA ASP A 91 0.64 23.68 -5.45
C ASP A 91 -0.54 23.76 -4.47
N PRO A 92 -0.45 23.14 -3.28
CA PRO A 92 -1.52 23.23 -2.27
C PRO A 92 -1.85 24.66 -1.84
N ALA A 93 -0.89 25.60 -1.95
CA ALA A 93 -1.10 26.99 -1.60
C ALA A 93 -2.03 27.73 -2.59
N ALA A 94 -2.25 27.19 -3.78
CA ALA A 94 -3.19 27.74 -4.76
C ALA A 94 -4.65 27.41 -4.44
N LEU A 95 -4.92 26.47 -3.52
CA LEU A 95 -6.26 26.09 -3.08
C LEU A 95 -6.69 26.88 -1.82
N PRO A 96 -7.99 26.89 -1.48
CA PRO A 96 -8.47 27.51 -0.23
C PRO A 96 -7.72 26.97 0.99
N GLU A 97 -7.52 27.80 1.99
CA GLU A 97 -6.71 27.53 3.19
C GLU A 97 -7.03 26.17 3.87
N TYR A 98 -8.28 25.77 3.87
CA TYR A 98 -8.76 24.48 4.42
C TYR A 98 -9.16 23.49 3.35
N GLY A 99 -8.79 23.72 2.08
CA GLY A 99 -9.26 22.94 0.93
C GLY A 99 -8.56 21.59 0.78
N VAL A 100 -7.31 21.44 1.26
CA VAL A 100 -6.55 20.20 1.06
C VAL A 100 -6.49 19.39 2.35
N GLY A 101 -7.05 18.18 2.30
CA GLY A 101 -6.97 17.21 3.38
C GLY A 101 -5.67 16.39 3.34
N CYS A 102 -5.34 15.72 4.46
CA CYS A 102 -4.28 14.73 4.52
C CYS A 102 -4.73 13.55 5.37
N VAL A 103 -4.84 12.38 4.77
CA VAL A 103 -5.18 11.15 5.47
C VAL A 103 -4.30 10.03 4.99
N THR A 104 -3.43 9.53 5.87
CA THR A 104 -2.53 8.42 5.54
C THR A 104 -2.78 7.23 6.45
N SER A 105 -2.17 6.11 6.13
CA SER A 105 -2.16 4.94 6.98
C SER A 105 -0.75 4.62 7.47
N ALA A 106 -0.68 3.97 8.61
CA ALA A 106 0.54 3.39 9.19
C ALA A 106 0.17 2.13 9.97
N SER A 107 1.08 1.19 10.11
CA SER A 107 0.81 -0.04 10.89
C SER A 107 1.24 0.07 12.34
N GLY A 108 2.36 0.68 12.62
CA GLY A 108 2.91 0.75 13.98
C GLY A 108 3.69 2.04 14.28
N GLY A 109 3.83 2.92 13.31
CA GLY A 109 4.63 4.14 13.41
C GLY A 109 6.12 3.90 13.10
N ALA A 110 6.93 4.90 13.42
CA ALA A 110 8.36 4.95 13.11
C ALA A 110 9.19 4.13 14.11
N VAL A 111 9.15 2.81 13.93
CA VAL A 111 9.71 1.84 14.88
C VAL A 111 11.24 1.86 14.98
N GLU A 112 11.94 2.19 13.89
CA GLU A 112 13.40 2.31 13.89
C GLU A 112 13.87 3.47 14.77
N PHE A 113 13.22 4.63 14.63
CA PHE A 113 13.50 5.80 15.49
C PHE A 113 13.23 5.46 16.96
N GLY A 114 12.07 4.89 17.25
CA GLY A 114 11.69 4.49 18.61
C GLY A 114 12.66 3.49 19.22
N GLN A 115 13.10 2.46 18.47
CA GLN A 115 14.09 1.49 18.91
C GLN A 115 15.40 2.17 19.27
N ARG A 116 15.92 3.05 18.41
CA ARG A 116 17.19 3.75 18.65
C ARG A 116 17.14 4.60 19.92
N GLU A 117 16.06 5.33 20.12
CA GLU A 117 15.92 6.18 21.30
C GLU A 117 15.74 5.39 22.59
N LEU A 118 15.05 4.25 22.56
CA LEU A 118 14.99 3.32 23.68
C LEU A 118 16.36 2.69 23.99
N GLN A 119 17.12 2.33 22.98
CA GLN A 119 18.51 1.86 23.17
C GLN A 119 19.38 2.93 23.82
N ASN A 120 19.26 4.20 23.40
CA ASN A 120 19.96 5.30 24.05
C ASN A 120 19.54 5.45 25.53
N LEU A 121 18.24 5.40 25.80
CA LEU A 121 17.70 5.51 27.17
C LEU A 121 18.31 4.45 28.10
N TRP A 122 18.27 3.19 27.69
CA TRP A 122 18.66 2.08 28.56
C TRP A 122 20.16 1.84 28.62
N SER A 123 20.93 2.22 27.57
CA SER A 123 22.38 2.02 27.53
C SER A 123 23.19 3.23 28.01
N LYS A 124 22.66 4.46 27.84
CA LYS A 124 23.42 5.71 28.09
C LYS A 124 22.75 6.62 29.12
N GLY A 125 21.41 6.55 29.25
CA GLY A 125 20.63 7.38 30.17
C GLY A 125 19.69 8.37 29.44
N LYS A 126 18.81 9.00 30.21
CA LYS A 126 17.74 9.87 29.69
C LYS A 126 18.26 11.11 28.91
N GLU A 127 19.47 11.57 29.22
CA GLU A 127 20.12 12.72 28.59
C GLU A 127 20.46 12.48 27.13
N TYR A 128 20.48 11.22 26.70
CA TYR A 128 20.80 10.79 25.32
C TYR A 128 19.56 10.55 24.47
N VAL A 129 18.35 10.69 25.04
CA VAL A 129 17.10 10.56 24.30
C VAL A 129 16.79 11.86 23.57
N SER A 130 16.56 11.77 22.27
CA SER A 130 16.20 12.93 21.46
C SER A 130 14.86 13.54 21.89
N ALA A 131 14.77 14.87 21.94
CA ALA A 131 13.50 15.57 22.13
C ALA A 131 12.47 15.23 21.02
N TYR A 132 12.94 14.85 19.85
CA TYR A 132 12.09 14.43 18.74
C TYR A 132 11.36 13.11 18.99
N GLN A 133 11.77 12.30 19.97
CA GLN A 133 11.05 11.08 20.40
C GLN A 133 9.59 11.39 20.75
N SER A 134 9.28 12.60 21.20
CA SER A 134 7.91 12.99 21.57
C SER A 134 6.90 12.85 20.42
N PHE A 135 7.32 12.88 19.16
CA PHE A 135 6.44 12.78 18.01
C PHE A 135 6.98 11.89 16.88
N ALA A 136 8.31 11.72 16.73
CA ALA A 136 8.91 11.09 15.56
C ALA A 136 8.61 9.58 15.45
N TRP A 137 8.32 8.90 16.56
CA TRP A 137 7.98 7.48 16.60
C TRP A 137 6.48 7.21 16.41
N PHE A 138 5.65 8.24 16.52
CA PHE A 138 4.20 8.12 16.63
C PHE A 138 3.57 7.70 15.29
N TYR A 139 2.55 6.86 15.33
CA TYR A 139 1.89 6.34 14.11
C TYR A 139 1.27 7.43 13.20
N ALA A 140 0.94 8.60 13.74
CA ALA A 140 0.39 9.71 12.95
C ALA A 140 1.48 10.62 12.35
N VAL A 141 2.76 10.28 12.50
CA VAL A 141 3.87 11.15 12.10
C VAL A 141 3.85 11.48 10.61
N ASN A 142 3.56 10.52 9.74
CA ASN A 142 3.52 10.75 8.29
C ASN A 142 2.45 11.78 7.92
N THR A 143 1.20 11.60 8.39
CA THR A 143 0.12 12.58 8.20
C THR A 143 0.52 13.98 8.71
N GLY A 144 1.09 14.04 9.92
CA GLY A 144 1.51 15.31 10.54
C GLY A 144 2.63 16.00 9.77
N GLN A 145 3.70 15.27 9.41
CA GLN A 145 4.84 15.85 8.70
C GLN A 145 4.49 16.27 7.27
N ILE A 146 3.69 15.50 6.54
CA ILE A 146 3.18 15.88 5.22
C ILE A 146 2.34 17.16 5.33
N SER A 147 1.42 17.22 6.32
CA SER A 147 0.58 18.40 6.54
C SER A 147 1.39 19.65 6.89
N ILE A 148 2.36 19.52 7.81
CA ILE A 148 3.22 20.64 8.22
C ILE A 148 4.07 21.15 7.05
N ARG A 149 4.71 20.24 6.30
CA ARG A 149 5.59 20.58 5.18
C ARG A 149 4.85 21.32 4.07
N ASN A 150 3.65 20.85 3.73
CA ASN A 150 2.83 21.40 2.66
C ASN A 150 1.79 22.42 3.15
N LYS A 151 1.82 22.81 4.43
CA LYS A 151 0.90 23.77 5.06
C LYS A 151 -0.58 23.40 4.90
N LEU A 152 -0.89 22.09 4.88
CA LEU A 152 -2.25 21.60 4.72
C LEU A 152 -3.04 21.81 6.01
N ARG A 153 -4.23 22.38 5.91
CA ARG A 153 -5.11 22.71 7.03
C ARG A 153 -6.51 22.10 6.91
N GLY A 154 -6.75 21.33 5.84
CA GLY A 154 -7.99 20.61 5.65
C GLY A 154 -8.17 19.44 6.61
N PRO A 155 -9.19 18.62 6.43
CA PRO A 155 -9.43 17.46 7.29
C PRO A 155 -8.23 16.51 7.29
N SER A 156 -7.83 16.06 8.48
CA SER A 156 -6.64 15.26 8.67
C SER A 156 -6.94 14.04 9.52
N GLY A 157 -6.27 12.92 9.26
CA GLY A 157 -6.45 11.69 10.00
C GLY A 157 -5.42 10.62 9.67
N VAL A 158 -5.36 9.59 10.52
CA VAL A 158 -4.57 8.38 10.28
C VAL A 158 -5.44 7.15 10.48
N LEU A 159 -5.26 6.14 9.66
CA LEU A 159 -5.96 4.86 9.77
C LEU A 159 -4.94 3.74 10.06
N LEU A 160 -5.33 2.85 10.97
CA LEU A 160 -4.45 1.81 11.53
C LEU A 160 -5.14 0.45 11.37
N THR A 161 -5.18 -0.05 10.16
CA THR A 161 -5.75 -1.34 9.81
C THR A 161 -4.73 -2.25 9.12
N GLU A 162 -3.45 -2.06 9.48
CA GLU A 162 -2.27 -2.76 8.97
C GLU A 162 -2.27 -2.74 7.43
N GLN A 163 -2.07 -3.86 6.74
CA GLN A 163 -2.03 -3.94 5.27
C GLN A 163 -3.28 -3.32 4.60
N ALA A 164 -4.47 -3.44 5.20
CA ALA A 164 -5.70 -2.84 4.67
C ALA A 164 -5.72 -1.29 4.75
N GLY A 165 -4.87 -0.71 5.60
CA GLY A 165 -4.87 0.71 5.91
C GLY A 165 -4.67 1.63 4.71
N GLY A 166 -3.86 1.21 3.74
CA GLY A 166 -3.66 1.96 2.50
C GLY A 166 -4.94 2.18 1.71
N ILE A 167 -5.76 1.13 1.57
CA ILE A 167 -7.09 1.22 0.95
C ILE A 167 -8.03 2.07 1.80
N ASP A 168 -8.02 1.88 3.12
CA ASP A 168 -8.93 2.59 4.02
C ASP A 168 -8.68 4.10 4.02
N SER A 169 -7.40 4.52 3.98
CA SER A 169 -7.05 5.95 3.89
C SER A 169 -7.51 6.57 2.57
N ILE A 170 -7.33 5.86 1.45
CA ILE A 170 -7.81 6.28 0.13
C ILE A 170 -9.35 6.36 0.11
N GLY A 171 -10.04 5.38 0.71
CA GLY A 171 -11.50 5.40 0.89
C GLY A 171 -11.97 6.58 1.74
N GLN A 172 -11.20 6.97 2.78
CA GLN A 172 -11.49 8.14 3.58
C GLN A 172 -11.24 9.45 2.83
N ALA A 173 -10.18 9.55 2.02
CA ALA A 173 -9.94 10.69 1.14
C ALA A 173 -11.10 10.87 0.14
N ARG A 174 -11.57 9.78 -0.48
CA ARG A 174 -12.78 9.82 -1.33
C ARG A 174 -13.99 10.41 -0.59
N ARG A 175 -14.17 10.10 0.70
CA ARG A 175 -15.24 10.69 1.52
C ARG A 175 -15.06 12.20 1.71
N TYR A 176 -13.80 12.69 1.81
CA TYR A 176 -13.55 14.13 1.87
C TYR A 176 -13.96 14.81 0.57
N ILE A 177 -13.59 14.26 -0.59
CA ILE A 177 -14.01 14.79 -1.88
C ILE A 177 -15.55 14.83 -1.99
N ARG A 178 -16.23 13.73 -1.64
CA ARG A 178 -17.70 13.66 -1.63
C ARG A 178 -18.38 14.66 -0.68
N LYS A 179 -17.64 15.17 0.32
CA LYS A 179 -18.09 16.24 1.24
C LYS A 179 -17.78 17.64 0.73
N GLY A 180 -17.23 17.78 -0.48
CA GLY A 180 -16.96 19.07 -1.12
C GLY A 180 -15.55 19.62 -0.88
N PHE A 181 -14.60 18.81 -0.35
CA PHE A 181 -13.20 19.23 -0.33
C PHE A 181 -12.59 19.05 -1.72
N PRO A 182 -11.85 20.05 -2.24
CA PRO A 182 -11.30 19.96 -3.59
C PRO A 182 -10.18 18.94 -3.76
N ALA A 183 -9.39 18.68 -2.70
CA ALA A 183 -8.28 17.74 -2.78
C ALA A 183 -7.95 17.06 -1.43
N ALA A 184 -7.28 15.92 -1.50
CA ALA A 184 -6.68 15.24 -0.36
C ALA A 184 -5.40 14.48 -0.76
N ILE A 185 -4.37 14.55 0.08
CA ILE A 185 -3.21 13.67 0.02
C ILE A 185 -3.55 12.41 0.83
N SER A 186 -3.33 11.23 0.25
CA SER A 186 -3.67 9.96 0.87
C SER A 186 -2.73 8.83 0.44
N GLY A 187 -2.81 7.71 1.14
CA GLY A 187 -2.01 6.51 0.90
C GLY A 187 -1.34 6.00 2.17
N GLY A 188 -0.23 5.31 2.02
CA GLY A 188 0.53 4.77 3.14
C GLY A 188 1.98 4.49 2.76
N VAL A 189 2.86 4.60 3.74
CA VAL A 189 4.26 4.20 3.66
C VAL A 189 4.67 3.68 5.02
N ASP A 190 5.27 2.49 5.05
CA ASP A 190 5.86 1.88 6.25
C ASP A 190 7.32 1.46 6.00
N ALA A 191 8.12 1.39 7.05
CA ALA A 191 9.49 0.90 7.00
C ALA A 191 9.84 0.13 8.29
N PRO A 192 9.35 -1.11 8.44
CA PRO A 192 9.50 -1.88 9.68
C PRO A 192 10.80 -2.69 9.74
N LEU A 193 11.79 -2.40 8.90
CA LEU A 193 13.01 -3.20 8.74
C LEU A 193 14.06 -2.88 9.80
N CYS A 194 13.72 -3.15 11.06
CA CYS A 194 14.61 -3.14 12.21
C CYS A 194 14.18 -4.24 13.18
N PRO A 195 15.01 -4.66 14.14
CA PRO A 195 14.68 -5.72 15.10
C PRO A 195 13.33 -5.53 15.79
N TRP A 196 12.98 -4.32 16.19
CA TRP A 196 11.69 -4.04 16.84
C TRP A 196 10.50 -4.20 15.90
N GLY A 197 10.62 -3.80 14.64
CA GLY A 197 9.58 -4.01 13.62
C GLY A 197 9.53 -5.45 13.08
N TRP A 198 10.66 -6.19 13.18
CA TRP A 198 10.78 -7.55 12.66
C TRP A 198 10.15 -8.61 13.56
N VAL A 199 10.42 -8.54 14.87
CA VAL A 199 9.97 -9.53 15.84
C VAL A 199 8.45 -9.70 15.92
N PRO A 200 7.62 -8.63 15.94
CA PRO A 200 6.18 -8.78 15.91
C PRO A 200 5.66 -9.49 14.65
N GLN A 201 6.28 -9.25 13.50
CA GLN A 201 5.92 -9.93 12.26
C GLN A 201 6.28 -11.43 12.30
N ILE A 202 7.46 -11.80 12.83
CA ILE A 202 7.80 -13.20 13.10
C ILE A 202 6.77 -13.85 14.05
N ALA A 203 6.39 -13.14 15.10
CA ALA A 203 5.46 -13.64 16.11
C ALA A 203 4.03 -13.86 15.55
N SER A 204 3.69 -13.23 14.42
CA SER A 204 2.41 -13.50 13.72
C SER A 204 2.33 -14.93 13.17
N GLY A 205 3.47 -15.57 12.93
CA GLY A 205 3.56 -16.89 12.31
C GLY A 205 3.29 -16.90 10.79
N LEU A 206 3.15 -15.72 10.17
CA LEU A 206 2.80 -15.58 8.74
C LEU A 206 4.01 -15.22 7.85
N MET A 207 5.19 -14.93 8.44
CA MET A 207 6.39 -14.66 7.67
C MET A 207 7.03 -15.93 7.14
N SER A 208 7.47 -15.86 5.89
CA SER A 208 8.29 -16.93 5.28
C SER A 208 9.64 -17.08 5.97
N THR A 209 10.04 -18.31 6.23
CA THR A 209 11.38 -18.67 6.73
C THR A 209 12.31 -19.18 5.63
N VAL A 210 11.88 -19.10 4.38
CA VAL A 210 12.69 -19.47 3.21
C VAL A 210 13.71 -18.37 2.94
N HIS A 211 14.99 -18.74 2.81
CA HIS A 211 16.10 -17.80 2.68
C HIS A 211 16.48 -17.48 1.24
N ASP A 212 15.94 -18.20 0.27
CA ASP A 212 16.11 -17.91 -1.15
C ASP A 212 15.07 -16.84 -1.57
N PRO A 213 15.49 -15.63 -1.97
CA PRO A 213 14.56 -14.57 -2.35
C PRO A 213 13.60 -14.96 -3.47
N ALA A 214 14.05 -15.80 -4.41
CA ALA A 214 13.20 -16.29 -5.51
C ALA A 214 12.12 -17.30 -5.06
N ARG A 215 12.23 -17.84 -3.85
CA ARG A 215 11.31 -18.83 -3.30
C ARG A 215 10.62 -18.39 -2.00
N ALA A 216 11.00 -17.24 -1.48
CA ALA A 216 10.53 -16.80 -0.17
C ALA A 216 9.07 -16.31 -0.18
N TYR A 217 8.57 -15.81 -1.31
CA TYR A 217 7.21 -15.29 -1.41
C TYR A 217 6.50 -15.79 -2.68
N LEU A 218 5.72 -16.85 -2.53
CA LEU A 218 5.07 -17.59 -3.62
C LEU A 218 3.53 -17.64 -3.38
N PRO A 219 2.80 -16.52 -3.48
CA PRO A 219 1.37 -16.51 -3.22
C PRO A 219 0.61 -17.43 -4.20
N PHE A 220 -0.43 -18.11 -3.70
CA PHE A 220 -1.26 -19.08 -4.44
C PHE A 220 -0.51 -20.30 -4.98
N SER A 221 0.75 -20.50 -4.64
CA SER A 221 1.53 -21.67 -5.02
C SER A 221 1.33 -22.82 -4.02
N SER A 222 1.53 -24.05 -4.47
CA SER A 222 1.66 -25.22 -3.57
C SER A 222 2.85 -25.13 -2.62
N ASP A 223 3.86 -24.33 -2.99
CA ASP A 223 5.08 -24.09 -2.21
C ASP A 223 4.97 -22.81 -1.33
N ALA A 224 3.79 -22.21 -1.23
CA ALA A 224 3.58 -21.03 -0.39
C ALA A 224 3.95 -21.31 1.07
N ALA A 225 4.77 -20.43 1.66
CA ALA A 225 5.35 -20.61 3.00
C ALA A 225 5.27 -19.33 3.88
N GLY A 226 4.38 -18.41 3.54
CA GLY A 226 4.23 -17.11 4.19
C GLY A 226 4.69 -15.95 3.32
N TYR A 227 4.58 -14.73 3.85
CA TYR A 227 4.98 -13.52 3.14
C TYR A 227 6.43 -13.10 3.46
N VAL A 228 6.99 -12.31 2.58
CA VAL A 228 8.22 -11.55 2.81
C VAL A 228 7.83 -10.11 3.17
N PRO A 229 8.31 -9.54 4.29
CA PRO A 229 8.07 -8.14 4.60
C PRO A 229 8.92 -7.21 3.73
N GLY A 230 8.48 -5.96 3.59
CA GLY A 230 9.23 -4.92 2.90
C GLY A 230 8.95 -3.54 3.47
N GLU A 231 9.61 -2.53 2.91
CA GLU A 231 9.43 -1.12 3.23
C GLU A 231 8.98 -0.32 2.00
N GLY A 232 8.37 0.85 2.23
CA GLY A 232 7.88 1.71 1.17
C GLY A 232 6.36 1.82 1.10
N GLY A 233 5.85 2.17 -0.06
CA GLY A 233 4.43 2.37 -0.33
C GLY A 233 4.18 3.42 -1.40
N ALA A 234 2.96 3.98 -1.39
CA ALA A 234 2.56 5.03 -2.30
C ALA A 234 1.77 6.13 -1.61
N ILE A 235 1.98 7.36 -2.05
CA ILE A 235 1.17 8.53 -1.72
C ILE A 235 0.50 9.01 -3.02
N LEU A 236 -0.78 9.30 -2.92
CA LEU A 236 -1.65 9.71 -4.01
C LEU A 236 -2.20 11.11 -3.74
N LEU A 237 -2.28 11.94 -4.77
CA LEU A 237 -3.12 13.13 -4.75
C LEU A 237 -4.49 12.76 -5.34
N ILE A 238 -5.54 12.97 -4.56
CA ILE A 238 -6.93 12.69 -4.91
C ILE A 238 -7.67 14.01 -4.95
N GLU A 239 -8.34 14.29 -6.06
CA GLU A 239 -9.06 15.55 -6.29
C GLU A 239 -10.49 15.31 -6.69
N ASP A 240 -11.31 16.35 -6.54
CA ASP A 240 -12.58 16.42 -7.23
C ASP A 240 -12.36 16.55 -8.74
N ALA A 241 -13.06 15.74 -9.53
CA ALA A 241 -12.84 15.65 -10.97
C ALA A 241 -13.11 16.97 -11.71
N GLU A 242 -14.06 17.77 -11.25
CA GLU A 242 -14.34 19.09 -11.82
C GLU A 242 -13.19 20.05 -11.50
N SER A 243 -12.80 20.14 -10.24
CA SER A 243 -11.66 20.95 -9.78
C SER A 243 -10.36 20.58 -10.50
N ALA A 244 -10.10 19.28 -10.69
CA ALA A 244 -8.92 18.80 -11.41
C ALA A 244 -8.90 19.26 -12.87
N ARG A 245 -10.07 19.20 -13.57
CA ARG A 245 -10.19 19.67 -14.95
C ARG A 245 -10.07 21.19 -15.05
N GLU A 246 -10.73 21.94 -14.17
CA GLU A 246 -10.68 23.41 -14.13
C GLU A 246 -9.27 23.96 -13.95
N ARG A 247 -8.45 23.33 -13.09
CA ARG A 247 -7.06 23.74 -12.92
C ARG A 247 -6.12 23.22 -14.02
N GLY A 248 -6.60 22.37 -14.93
CA GLY A 248 -5.80 21.77 -16.00
C GLY A 248 -4.81 20.71 -15.48
N ALA A 249 -5.27 19.77 -14.64
CA ALA A 249 -4.43 18.65 -14.16
C ALA A 249 -3.80 17.92 -15.37
N PRO A 250 -2.47 17.62 -15.32
CA PRO A 250 -1.76 17.04 -16.46
C PRO A 250 -2.29 15.66 -16.85
N LEU A 251 -2.71 14.88 -15.85
CA LEU A 251 -3.19 13.50 -16.01
C LEU A 251 -4.28 13.19 -14.99
N LEU A 252 -5.26 12.38 -15.40
CA LEU A 252 -6.20 11.71 -14.53
C LEU A 252 -5.89 10.21 -14.60
N TYR A 253 -5.29 9.63 -13.58
CA TYR A 253 -4.93 8.20 -13.53
C TYR A 253 -6.17 7.30 -13.50
N GLY A 254 -7.20 7.72 -12.75
CA GLY A 254 -8.44 6.98 -12.60
C GLY A 254 -9.34 7.55 -11.52
N GLU A 255 -10.55 7.02 -11.45
CA GLU A 255 -11.54 7.33 -10.42
C GLU A 255 -11.48 6.31 -9.29
N ILE A 256 -11.60 6.76 -8.04
CA ILE A 256 -11.88 5.91 -6.88
C ILE A 256 -13.39 5.68 -6.84
N ALA A 257 -13.86 4.66 -7.57
CA ALA A 257 -15.28 4.43 -7.84
C ALA A 257 -16.04 3.84 -6.64
N GLY A 258 -15.45 2.86 -5.94
CA GLY A 258 -16.09 2.19 -4.82
C GLY A 258 -15.12 1.80 -3.72
N TYR A 259 -15.62 1.73 -2.48
CA TYR A 259 -14.85 1.32 -1.31
C TYR A 259 -15.72 0.64 -0.28
N ALA A 260 -15.21 -0.43 0.32
CA ALA A 260 -15.80 -1.04 1.49
C ALA A 260 -14.73 -1.66 2.40
N ALA A 261 -15.01 -1.65 3.69
CA ALA A 261 -14.23 -2.35 4.72
C ALA A 261 -15.14 -3.25 5.55
N THR A 262 -14.60 -4.37 5.98
CA THR A 262 -15.27 -5.33 6.87
C THR A 262 -14.29 -5.86 7.90
N LEU A 263 -14.82 -6.43 8.96
CA LEU A 263 -14.04 -7.17 9.95
C LEU A 263 -14.43 -8.65 9.88
N ASP A 264 -13.46 -9.53 10.00
CA ASP A 264 -13.72 -10.97 10.12
C ASP A 264 -14.52 -11.25 11.38
N PRO A 265 -15.40 -12.25 11.34
CA PRO A 265 -16.09 -12.70 12.53
C PRO A 265 -15.11 -13.34 13.52
N ALA A 266 -15.51 -13.43 14.78
CA ALA A 266 -14.70 -14.07 15.81
C ALA A 266 -14.24 -15.46 15.36
N PRO A 267 -13.00 -15.88 15.67
CA PRO A 267 -12.52 -17.23 15.41
C PRO A 267 -13.52 -18.28 15.95
N ASN A 268 -13.72 -19.35 15.23
CA ASN A 268 -14.67 -20.43 15.58
C ASN A 268 -16.18 -20.04 15.59
N SER A 269 -16.55 -18.90 15.06
CA SER A 269 -17.96 -18.48 14.94
C SER A 269 -18.76 -19.27 13.90
N GLY A 270 -18.10 -20.04 13.06
CA GLY A 270 -18.71 -20.74 11.89
C GLY A 270 -19.13 -19.80 10.75
N ARG A 271 -18.86 -18.49 10.86
CA ARG A 271 -19.14 -17.52 9.81
C ARG A 271 -17.96 -17.42 8.82
N PRO A 272 -18.22 -17.20 7.51
CA PRO A 272 -17.15 -17.01 6.53
C PRO A 272 -16.36 -15.72 6.78
N PRO A 273 -15.08 -15.65 6.36
CA PRO A 273 -14.26 -14.43 6.38
C PRO A 273 -14.92 -13.25 5.67
N GLY A 274 -14.56 -12.04 6.07
CA GLY A 274 -15.17 -10.79 5.60
C GLY A 274 -14.75 -10.34 4.22
N LEU A 275 -13.66 -10.89 3.64
CA LEU A 275 -13.07 -10.40 2.39
C LEU A 275 -14.07 -10.40 1.21
N ARG A 276 -14.80 -11.51 1.01
CA ARG A 276 -15.82 -11.59 -0.03
C ARG A 276 -16.86 -10.48 0.12
N ARG A 277 -17.34 -10.27 1.34
CA ARG A 277 -18.34 -9.22 1.62
C ARG A 277 -17.77 -7.82 1.38
N ALA A 278 -16.48 -7.58 1.71
CA ALA A 278 -15.83 -6.31 1.40
C ALA A 278 -15.80 -6.07 -0.13
N ALA A 279 -15.39 -7.08 -0.90
CA ALA A 279 -15.36 -7.00 -2.36
C ALA A 279 -16.75 -6.75 -2.97
N GLU A 280 -17.76 -7.54 -2.61
CA GLU A 280 -19.14 -7.37 -3.08
C GLU A 280 -19.71 -5.99 -2.72
N SER A 281 -19.41 -5.49 -1.50
CA SER A 281 -19.87 -4.17 -1.06
C SER A 281 -19.15 -3.03 -1.79
N ALA A 282 -17.86 -3.16 -2.10
CA ALA A 282 -17.11 -2.17 -2.88
C ALA A 282 -17.61 -2.10 -4.34
N LEU A 283 -17.91 -3.25 -4.96
CA LEU A 283 -18.54 -3.33 -6.28
C LEU A 283 -19.92 -2.66 -6.28
N ALA A 284 -20.74 -2.93 -5.27
CA ALA A 284 -22.05 -2.30 -5.12
C ALA A 284 -21.94 -0.77 -4.92
N ASP A 285 -20.98 -0.28 -4.10
CA ASP A 285 -20.74 1.16 -3.91
C ASP A 285 -20.24 1.85 -5.18
N ALA A 286 -19.53 1.13 -6.06
CA ALA A 286 -19.10 1.59 -7.37
C ALA A 286 -20.20 1.54 -8.43
N GLY A 287 -21.30 0.82 -8.19
CA GLY A 287 -22.31 0.51 -9.20
C GLY A 287 -21.79 -0.39 -10.33
N VAL A 288 -20.85 -1.28 -10.02
CA VAL A 288 -20.16 -2.17 -10.96
C VAL A 288 -20.60 -3.61 -10.72
N SER A 289 -20.91 -4.34 -11.77
CA SER A 289 -21.17 -5.78 -11.68
C SER A 289 -19.86 -6.58 -11.73
N PRO A 290 -19.82 -7.83 -11.21
CA PRO A 290 -18.63 -8.67 -11.34
C PRO A 290 -18.12 -8.82 -12.78
N GLY A 291 -19.01 -8.88 -13.77
CA GLY A 291 -18.65 -9.00 -15.18
C GLY A 291 -18.00 -7.76 -15.79
N ASP A 292 -18.01 -6.62 -15.09
CA ASP A 292 -17.39 -5.36 -15.53
C ASP A 292 -15.98 -5.18 -14.94
N VAL A 293 -15.49 -6.12 -14.11
CA VAL A 293 -14.14 -6.10 -13.53
C VAL A 293 -13.18 -6.81 -14.47
N ASP A 294 -12.16 -6.10 -14.92
CA ASP A 294 -11.17 -6.62 -15.89
C ASP A 294 -9.98 -7.30 -15.21
N VAL A 295 -9.67 -6.91 -13.96
CA VAL A 295 -8.55 -7.46 -13.19
C VAL A 295 -8.73 -7.28 -11.69
N VAL A 296 -8.24 -8.25 -10.91
CA VAL A 296 -8.14 -8.18 -9.45
C VAL A 296 -6.69 -8.11 -9.02
N PHE A 297 -6.36 -7.10 -8.22
CA PHE A 297 -5.11 -7.02 -7.46
C PHE A 297 -5.35 -7.65 -6.09
N ALA A 298 -4.83 -8.85 -5.90
CA ALA A 298 -5.10 -9.67 -4.74
C ALA A 298 -4.34 -9.22 -3.47
N ASP A 299 -4.88 -9.54 -2.30
CA ASP A 299 -4.12 -9.43 -1.04
C ASP A 299 -2.93 -10.38 -1.02
N ALA A 300 -3.13 -11.60 -1.52
CA ALA A 300 -2.06 -12.57 -1.81
C ALA A 300 -1.10 -12.74 -0.63
N SER A 301 -1.62 -13.22 0.49
CA SER A 301 -0.87 -13.33 1.75
C SER A 301 0.39 -14.20 1.67
N GLY A 302 0.42 -15.19 0.78
CA GLY A 302 1.45 -16.22 0.76
C GLY A 302 1.29 -17.29 1.85
N ASP A 303 0.32 -17.13 2.74
CA ASP A 303 -0.08 -18.17 3.68
C ASP A 303 -1.09 -19.11 2.99
N PRO A 304 -0.87 -20.44 2.99
CA PRO A 304 -1.73 -21.37 2.25
C PRO A 304 -3.21 -21.33 2.65
N GLY A 305 -3.49 -21.04 3.93
CA GLY A 305 -4.85 -20.96 4.44
C GLY A 305 -5.56 -19.68 4.01
N LEU A 306 -4.86 -18.56 4.10
CA LEU A 306 -5.38 -17.26 3.71
C LEU A 306 -5.52 -17.14 2.20
N ASP A 307 -4.56 -17.65 1.42
CA ASP A 307 -4.62 -17.67 -0.05
C ASP A 307 -5.78 -18.55 -0.55
N ARG A 308 -6.03 -19.71 0.10
CA ARG A 308 -7.20 -20.54 -0.20
C ARG A 308 -8.52 -19.83 0.11
N ALA A 309 -8.61 -19.13 1.22
CA ALA A 309 -9.80 -18.36 1.56
C ALA A 309 -10.06 -17.23 0.56
N GLU A 310 -9.01 -16.56 0.08
CA GLU A 310 -9.11 -15.50 -0.92
C GLU A 310 -9.52 -16.05 -2.28
N SER A 311 -8.85 -17.08 -2.79
CA SER A 311 -9.17 -17.70 -4.08
C SER A 311 -10.61 -18.26 -4.11
N ALA A 312 -11.09 -18.83 -3.00
CA ALA A 312 -12.48 -19.25 -2.86
C ALA A 312 -13.46 -18.07 -2.86
N ALA A 313 -13.10 -16.94 -2.24
CA ALA A 313 -13.92 -15.72 -2.26
C ALA A 313 -14.02 -15.15 -3.69
N LEU A 314 -12.91 -15.10 -4.42
CA LEU A 314 -12.86 -14.64 -5.81
C LEU A 314 -13.69 -15.56 -6.74
N ALA A 315 -13.50 -16.87 -6.63
CA ALA A 315 -14.30 -17.83 -7.40
C ALA A 315 -15.80 -17.74 -7.08
N GLY A 316 -16.15 -17.39 -5.84
CA GLY A 316 -17.54 -17.18 -5.42
C GLY A 316 -18.18 -15.90 -5.98
N ILE A 317 -17.38 -14.90 -6.39
CA ILE A 317 -17.85 -13.63 -6.97
C ILE A 317 -17.84 -13.70 -8.50
N PHE A 318 -16.75 -14.20 -9.11
CA PHE A 318 -16.49 -14.14 -10.53
C PHE A 318 -16.67 -15.46 -11.26
N GLY A 319 -16.86 -16.56 -10.54
CA GLY A 319 -16.74 -17.92 -11.07
C GLY A 319 -15.28 -18.40 -11.11
N PRO A 320 -15.03 -19.71 -11.24
CA PRO A 320 -13.69 -20.27 -11.36
C PRO A 320 -12.95 -19.70 -12.57
N GLY A 321 -11.77 -19.07 -12.34
CA GLY A 321 -10.98 -18.43 -13.39
C GLY A 321 -11.69 -17.29 -14.14
N GLY A 322 -12.78 -16.76 -13.58
CA GLY A 322 -13.67 -15.81 -14.28
C GLY A 322 -13.14 -14.37 -14.38
N VAL A 323 -12.00 -14.06 -13.75
CA VAL A 323 -11.32 -12.77 -13.82
C VAL A 323 -9.81 -12.98 -13.68
N PRO A 324 -8.97 -12.23 -14.42
CA PRO A 324 -7.52 -12.23 -14.20
C PRO A 324 -7.18 -11.74 -12.78
N VAL A 325 -6.28 -12.43 -12.10
CA VAL A 325 -5.79 -12.11 -10.74
C VAL A 325 -4.29 -11.89 -10.79
N THR A 326 -3.82 -10.79 -10.22
CA THR A 326 -2.38 -10.49 -10.12
C THR A 326 -2.00 -10.11 -8.69
N ALA A 327 -0.74 -10.39 -8.33
CA ALA A 327 -0.13 -10.04 -7.06
C ALA A 327 1.29 -9.48 -7.27
N PRO A 328 1.44 -8.24 -7.78
CA PRO A 328 2.76 -7.61 -8.02
C PRO A 328 3.61 -7.49 -6.76
N LYS A 329 2.98 -7.55 -5.58
CA LYS A 329 3.68 -7.58 -4.29
C LYS A 329 4.61 -8.80 -4.10
N SER A 330 4.52 -9.81 -4.97
CA SER A 330 5.53 -10.88 -5.05
C SER A 330 6.93 -10.35 -5.40
N MET A 331 7.02 -9.13 -5.98
CA MET A 331 8.27 -8.43 -6.29
C MET A 331 8.74 -7.48 -5.17
N THR A 332 7.84 -6.99 -4.35
CA THR A 332 8.13 -5.95 -3.35
C THR A 332 8.07 -6.45 -1.91
N GLY A 333 7.41 -7.55 -1.67
CA GLY A 333 7.00 -7.97 -0.34
C GLY A 333 5.73 -7.26 0.16
N ARG A 334 5.28 -7.61 1.35
CA ARG A 334 4.17 -6.92 2.03
C ARG A 334 4.72 -5.71 2.77
N LEU A 335 4.27 -4.52 2.38
CA LEU A 335 4.76 -3.24 2.91
C LEU A 335 3.86 -2.70 4.02
N LEU A 336 3.16 -3.57 4.73
CA LEU A 336 2.20 -3.20 5.77
C LEU A 336 1.19 -2.17 5.21
N ALA A 337 0.97 -1.04 5.89
CA ALA A 337 0.02 -0.01 5.42
C ALA A 337 0.41 0.61 4.06
N GLY A 338 1.69 0.56 3.68
CA GLY A 338 2.17 0.99 2.37
C GLY A 338 1.77 0.06 1.23
N GLY A 339 1.60 -1.24 1.52
CA GLY A 339 1.38 -2.26 0.48
C GLY A 339 0.10 -2.06 -0.30
N ALA A 340 -1.03 -1.87 0.38
CA ALA A 340 -2.30 -1.69 -0.31
C ALA A 340 -2.39 -0.35 -1.06
N ALA A 341 -1.72 0.70 -0.57
CA ALA A 341 -1.61 1.96 -1.31
C ALA A 341 -0.79 1.78 -2.60
N LEU A 342 0.29 0.98 -2.54
CA LEU A 342 1.08 0.62 -3.72
C LEU A 342 0.26 -0.22 -4.71
N ASP A 343 -0.55 -1.18 -4.24
CA ASP A 343 -1.43 -1.97 -5.11
C ASP A 343 -2.45 -1.07 -5.84
N VAL A 344 -3.02 -0.07 -5.16
CA VAL A 344 -3.92 0.91 -5.80
C VAL A 344 -3.19 1.73 -6.86
N ALA A 345 -1.98 2.23 -6.57
CA ALA A 345 -1.16 2.95 -7.55
C ALA A 345 -0.82 2.05 -8.75
N THR A 346 -0.47 0.78 -8.49
CA THR A 346 -0.18 -0.22 -9.54
C THR A 346 -1.41 -0.51 -10.39
N ALA A 347 -2.60 -0.62 -9.79
CA ALA A 347 -3.85 -0.79 -10.52
C ALA A 347 -4.16 0.41 -11.44
N LEU A 348 -3.93 1.63 -10.96
CA LEU A 348 -4.09 2.85 -11.76
C LEU A 348 -3.12 2.90 -12.95
N LEU A 349 -1.85 2.51 -12.74
CA LEU A 349 -0.86 2.40 -13.80
C LEU A 349 -1.23 1.31 -14.82
N ALA A 350 -1.72 0.16 -14.35
CA ALA A 350 -2.22 -0.90 -15.23
C ALA A 350 -3.41 -0.44 -16.08
N LEU A 351 -4.36 0.29 -15.50
CA LEU A 351 -5.47 0.89 -16.23
C LEU A 351 -4.97 1.93 -17.26
N ARG A 352 -3.97 2.76 -16.90
CA ARG A 352 -3.38 3.77 -17.79
C ARG A 352 -2.83 3.12 -19.06
N ASP A 353 -2.04 2.07 -18.88
CA ASP A 353 -1.24 1.48 -19.96
C ASP A 353 -1.91 0.26 -20.62
N GLY A 354 -2.98 -0.29 -20.03
CA GLY A 354 -3.68 -1.46 -20.57
C GLY A 354 -2.87 -2.76 -20.43
N VAL A 355 -2.09 -2.89 -19.35
CA VAL A 355 -1.24 -4.06 -19.08
C VAL A 355 -1.43 -4.53 -17.65
N ILE A 356 -1.73 -5.82 -17.48
CA ILE A 356 -1.76 -6.47 -16.16
C ILE A 356 -0.33 -6.90 -15.81
N PRO A 357 0.26 -6.39 -14.70
CA PRO A 357 1.59 -6.80 -14.28
C PRO A 357 1.62 -8.23 -13.76
N PRO A 358 2.78 -8.93 -13.82
CA PRO A 358 2.88 -10.32 -13.42
C PRO A 358 2.92 -10.52 -11.91
N THR A 359 2.51 -11.71 -11.47
CA THR A 359 2.92 -12.33 -10.20
C THR A 359 4.18 -13.12 -10.47
N VAL A 360 5.32 -12.72 -9.90
CA VAL A 360 6.61 -13.36 -10.20
C VAL A 360 6.92 -14.53 -9.27
N ASN A 361 7.90 -15.34 -9.67
CA ASN A 361 8.38 -16.53 -8.93
C ASN A 361 7.35 -17.67 -8.81
N VAL A 362 6.13 -17.49 -9.30
CA VAL A 362 5.08 -18.49 -9.35
C VAL A 362 4.81 -18.83 -10.83
N THR A 363 4.86 -20.11 -11.19
CA THR A 363 4.63 -20.57 -12.56
C THR A 363 3.15 -20.82 -12.87
N ALA A 364 2.38 -21.17 -11.85
CA ALA A 364 0.93 -21.36 -11.90
C ALA A 364 0.34 -21.35 -10.49
N ALA A 365 -0.93 -21.01 -10.37
CA ALA A 365 -1.68 -21.24 -9.14
C ALA A 365 -1.76 -22.75 -8.84
N ALA A 366 -1.76 -23.11 -7.55
CA ALA A 366 -1.96 -24.49 -7.14
C ALA A 366 -3.37 -25.00 -7.56
N PRO A 367 -3.56 -26.30 -7.79
CA PRO A 367 -4.82 -26.85 -8.33
C PRO A 367 -6.07 -26.54 -7.48
N ASP A 368 -5.91 -26.27 -6.20
CA ASP A 368 -6.99 -25.92 -5.28
C ASP A 368 -7.30 -24.41 -5.22
N HIS A 369 -6.61 -23.59 -6.04
CA HIS A 369 -6.88 -22.18 -6.24
C HIS A 369 -7.57 -21.95 -7.61
N PRO A 370 -8.90 -21.87 -7.68
CA PRO A 370 -9.63 -21.71 -8.94
C PRO A 370 -9.62 -20.26 -9.46
N ILE A 371 -8.43 -19.72 -9.72
CA ILE A 371 -8.19 -18.36 -10.21
C ILE A 371 -7.37 -18.36 -11.50
N ASP A 372 -7.53 -17.34 -12.36
CA ASP A 372 -6.65 -17.06 -13.50
C ASP A 372 -5.47 -16.18 -13.00
N LEU A 373 -4.45 -16.80 -12.40
CA LEU A 373 -3.27 -16.10 -11.89
C LEU A 373 -2.39 -15.64 -13.05
N VAL A 374 -2.16 -14.32 -13.15
CA VAL A 374 -1.31 -13.72 -14.17
C VAL A 374 0.15 -13.83 -13.73
N THR A 375 0.93 -14.68 -14.41
CA THR A 375 2.36 -14.93 -14.11
C THR A 375 3.33 -14.26 -15.09
N GLU A 376 2.81 -13.71 -16.20
CA GLU A 376 3.53 -12.91 -17.18
C GLU A 376 2.73 -11.65 -17.48
N ALA A 377 3.39 -10.53 -17.81
CA ALA A 377 2.69 -9.30 -18.16
C ALA A 377 1.72 -9.53 -19.31
N ARG A 378 0.45 -9.13 -19.15
CA ARG A 378 -0.64 -9.42 -20.08
C ARG A 378 -1.30 -8.14 -20.56
N GLU A 379 -1.21 -7.81 -21.83
CA GLU A 379 -1.98 -6.73 -22.44
C GLU A 379 -3.49 -7.05 -22.41
N ALA A 380 -4.31 -6.07 -22.00
CA ALA A 380 -5.76 -6.20 -21.95
C ALA A 380 -6.44 -4.81 -22.01
N PRO A 381 -7.68 -4.72 -22.54
CA PRO A 381 -8.43 -3.47 -22.57
C PRO A 381 -9.02 -3.16 -21.18
N LEU A 382 -8.18 -2.77 -20.24
CA LEU A 382 -8.54 -2.55 -18.85
C LEU A 382 -9.34 -1.25 -18.67
N ARG A 383 -10.46 -1.34 -17.97
CA ARG A 383 -11.32 -0.22 -17.57
C ARG A 383 -11.59 -0.16 -16.08
N THR A 384 -11.72 -1.32 -15.44
CA THR A 384 -12.07 -1.44 -14.03
C THR A 384 -11.18 -2.47 -13.35
N ALA A 385 -10.59 -2.08 -12.23
CA ALA A 385 -9.82 -2.98 -11.37
C ALA A 385 -10.41 -3.02 -9.95
N LEU A 386 -10.36 -4.19 -9.34
CA LEU A 386 -10.66 -4.41 -7.93
C LEU A 386 -9.34 -4.65 -7.18
N VAL A 387 -9.11 -3.90 -6.11
CA VAL A 387 -7.94 -4.06 -5.24
C VAL A 387 -8.40 -4.56 -3.88
N LEU A 388 -7.76 -5.62 -3.39
CA LEU A 388 -8.09 -6.29 -2.13
C LEU A 388 -6.92 -6.19 -1.15
N ALA A 389 -7.22 -6.02 0.13
CA ALA A 389 -6.22 -6.11 1.19
C ALA A 389 -6.81 -6.66 2.47
N ARG A 390 -6.00 -7.48 3.17
CA ARG A 390 -6.29 -7.98 4.51
C ARG A 390 -5.21 -7.54 5.48
N GLY A 391 -5.65 -6.95 6.60
CA GLY A 391 -4.77 -6.62 7.71
C GLY A 391 -4.83 -7.67 8.81
N TYR A 392 -3.74 -7.81 9.55
CA TYR A 392 -3.68 -8.67 10.73
C TYR A 392 -4.78 -8.28 11.74
N GLY A 393 -5.44 -9.28 12.32
CA GLY A 393 -6.58 -9.06 13.23
C GLY A 393 -7.95 -9.07 12.56
N GLY A 394 -8.03 -9.43 11.27
CA GLY A 394 -9.28 -9.65 10.54
C GLY A 394 -9.82 -8.43 9.80
N PHE A 395 -9.04 -7.40 9.61
CA PHE A 395 -9.41 -6.27 8.75
C PHE A 395 -9.42 -6.71 7.27
N ASN A 396 -10.47 -6.34 6.55
CA ASN A 396 -10.57 -6.58 5.11
C ASN A 396 -11.04 -5.30 4.45
N SER A 397 -10.37 -4.91 3.37
CA SER A 397 -10.75 -3.74 2.58
C SER A 397 -10.71 -4.05 1.10
N ALA A 398 -11.61 -3.43 0.37
CA ALA A 398 -11.73 -3.53 -1.07
C ALA A 398 -11.95 -2.15 -1.68
N LEU A 399 -11.29 -1.90 -2.79
CA LEU A 399 -11.39 -0.65 -3.55
C LEU A 399 -11.62 -0.97 -5.03
N VAL A 400 -12.55 -0.25 -5.65
CA VAL A 400 -12.76 -0.29 -7.10
C VAL A 400 -12.19 0.99 -7.70
N VAL A 401 -11.24 0.84 -8.62
CA VAL A 401 -10.76 1.94 -9.46
C VAL A 401 -11.18 1.72 -10.90
N ARG A 402 -11.46 2.82 -11.61
CA ARG A 402 -11.83 2.75 -13.03
C ARG A 402 -11.19 3.86 -13.83
N ARG A 403 -11.06 3.66 -15.14
CA ARG A 403 -10.64 4.72 -16.07
C ARG A 403 -11.57 5.93 -15.95
N PRO A 404 -11.02 7.15 -16.10
CA PRO A 404 -11.80 8.39 -16.06
C PRO A 404 -12.82 8.49 -17.18
#